data_d8bc7707424e2642d41e6dd0784806c5
#
_entry.id   d8bc7707424e2642d41e6dd0784806c5
#
_cell.length_a   1.000
_cell.length_b   1.000
_cell.length_c   1.000
_cell.angle_alpha   90.00
_cell.angle_beta   90.00
_cell.angle_gamma   90.00
#
_symmetry.space_group_name_H-M   'P 1'
#
loop_
_entity.id
_entity.type
_entity.pdbx_description
1 polymer ?
#
loop_
_entity_poly.entity_id
_entity_poly.type
_entity_poly.pdbx_seq_one_letter_code
_entity_poly.pdbx_strand_id
1 'polypeptide(L)'
;MSNASANAQASASDRFPFDWQSGYPSQRMPVFAKNVVATSQPLAAQAGLRMLARGGNAIDAAIAAAAAITIVEPVSCGLGSDAFALVWDGKRLQGLNASGYAPATWNPAYFDRKHGGQIPKRGWDSVTVPGVIAGWAALHDRYGSLPFEDLMAPAIELAAAGHGVATIVQHKWANQVEELKVQPGFAQAFMPFGRAPQVGERWSFPAAAKTLRRIAATKGRDYYEGETAAALVKHAQEHGGSLSLEDLRDYKADWVDTISQHWGEYQLHEIPPNGQGIAALIALGILRHLGLEGLHPDSLDARHLQIEAMKAAFEDVYRWVADARAMTEVRAEDLLDDAYLASRAALIRRDRATAFQHGQPPRGGTIYLTAADAQGRMISFIQSNYMGFGSGVVVPEVGVSLQNRGHGFSMQAGHPNLVKPRHRPFQTIIPGFLMRGHKPQMSFGVMGGNMQPQGHLQTLLRMIHFKQNPQAACDAARWKVNRGLSVDVEAAMDAAVVQGLRERGHVLESIADPYMDFGSGQFIWRMSDDLADGYVAASDSRRDGHAACF
;
A
#
# COMPACT_ATOMS: atom_id res chain seq x y z
N MET A 1 11.08 -25.38 54.48
CA MET A 1 9.70 -25.16 54.00
C MET A 1 9.73 -23.90 53.15
N SER A 2 9.86 -24.06 51.87
CA SER A 2 9.96 -22.95 50.90
C SER A 2 8.56 -22.67 50.34
N ASN A 3 8.02 -21.50 50.67
CA ASN A 3 6.84 -20.98 50.00
C ASN A 3 7.25 -20.43 48.63
N ALA A 4 7.09 -21.23 47.60
CA ALA A 4 7.11 -20.76 46.24
C ALA A 4 5.77 -20.06 45.98
N SER A 5 5.79 -18.73 45.92
CA SER A 5 4.68 -17.93 45.47
C SER A 5 4.45 -18.21 43.97
N ALA A 6 3.43 -18.99 43.68
CA ALA A 6 2.90 -19.12 42.34
C ALA A 6 2.30 -17.78 41.93
N ASN A 7 3.06 -16.97 41.19
CA ASN A 7 2.51 -15.89 40.36
C ASN A 7 1.70 -16.55 39.25
N ALA A 8 0.41 -16.76 39.47
CA ALA A 8 -0.54 -17.05 38.42
C ALA A 8 -0.55 -15.84 37.50
N GLN A 9 0.08 -15.96 36.32
CA GLN A 9 -0.14 -15.03 35.23
C GLN A 9 -1.63 -15.11 34.88
N ALA A 10 -2.36 -14.07 35.24
CA ALA A 10 -3.73 -13.90 34.78
C ALA A 10 -3.77 -14.13 33.27
N SER A 11 -4.71 -14.92 32.78
CA SER A 11 -4.87 -15.16 31.34
C SER A 11 -5.12 -13.81 30.67
N ALA A 12 -4.70 -13.64 29.44
CA ALA A 12 -4.87 -12.37 28.75
C ALA A 12 -6.37 -12.00 28.56
N SER A 13 -7.28 -12.99 28.60
CA SER A 13 -8.74 -12.81 28.68
C SER A 13 -9.21 -12.08 29.95
N ASP A 14 -8.44 -12.18 31.04
CA ASP A 14 -8.79 -11.51 32.29
C ASP A 14 -8.41 -10.02 32.31
N ARG A 15 -7.51 -9.60 31.40
CA ARG A 15 -7.09 -8.20 31.24
C ARG A 15 -8.03 -7.37 30.37
N PHE A 16 -8.64 -7.99 29.37
CA PHE A 16 -9.49 -7.34 28.37
C PHE A 16 -10.78 -8.15 28.18
N PRO A 17 -11.77 -7.97 29.06
CA PRO A 17 -12.96 -8.83 29.13
C PRO A 17 -13.97 -8.57 28.00
N PHE A 18 -13.65 -7.72 27.02
CA PHE A 18 -14.56 -7.35 25.94
C PHE A 18 -14.44 -8.30 24.75
N ASP A 19 -15.58 -8.55 24.07
CA ASP A 19 -15.61 -9.22 22.76
C ASP A 19 -15.27 -8.22 21.65
N TRP A 20 -14.05 -8.27 21.16
CA TRP A 20 -13.55 -7.38 20.11
C TRP A 20 -14.03 -7.75 18.71
N GLN A 21 -14.63 -8.92 18.54
CA GLN A 21 -15.22 -9.39 17.29
C GLN A 21 -16.71 -9.04 17.20
N SER A 22 -17.33 -8.73 18.31
CA SER A 22 -18.71 -8.27 18.37
C SER A 22 -18.79 -6.81 17.94
N GLY A 23 -19.34 -6.56 16.77
CA GLY A 23 -19.42 -5.23 16.19
C GLY A 23 -20.78 -4.91 15.59
N TYR A 24 -21.09 -3.62 15.56
CA TYR A 24 -22.19 -3.06 14.80
C TYR A 24 -21.64 -2.32 13.59
N PRO A 25 -22.37 -2.24 12.46
CA PRO A 25 -21.97 -1.39 11.33
C PRO A 25 -21.74 0.04 11.83
N SER A 26 -20.51 0.53 11.76
CA SER A 26 -20.21 1.89 12.14
C SER A 26 -20.18 2.78 10.90
N GLN A 27 -20.92 3.89 10.95
CA GLN A 27 -20.84 4.94 9.95
C GLN A 27 -19.84 6.00 10.41
N ARG A 28 -18.87 6.31 9.55
CA ARG A 28 -18.00 7.46 9.72
C ARG A 28 -18.54 8.62 8.89
N MET A 29 -18.37 9.84 9.40
CA MET A 29 -18.68 11.06 8.64
C MET A 29 -17.40 11.61 8.05
N PRO A 30 -17.48 12.27 6.86
CA PRO A 30 -16.35 13.00 6.34
C PRO A 30 -15.99 14.16 7.27
N VAL A 31 -14.71 14.50 7.35
CA VAL A 31 -14.22 15.64 8.14
C VAL A 31 -13.82 16.79 7.22
N PHE A 32 -13.97 18.03 7.72
CA PHE A 32 -13.66 19.26 6.98
C PHE A 32 -12.61 20.07 7.75
N ALA A 33 -11.50 20.39 7.10
CA ALA A 33 -10.41 21.12 7.73
C ALA A 33 -9.42 21.71 6.71
N LYS A 34 -8.49 22.56 7.19
CA LYS A 34 -7.40 23.14 6.38
C LYS A 34 -6.12 22.31 6.45
N ASN A 35 -5.95 21.52 7.50
CA ASN A 35 -4.81 20.65 7.72
C ASN A 35 -5.32 19.25 8.01
N VAL A 36 -4.93 18.26 7.19
CA VAL A 36 -5.48 16.90 7.26
C VAL A 36 -4.38 15.87 7.04
N VAL A 37 -4.44 14.80 7.84
CA VAL A 37 -3.68 13.57 7.63
C VAL A 37 -4.61 12.37 7.75
N ALA A 38 -4.72 11.56 6.71
CA ALA A 38 -5.56 10.36 6.71
C ALA A 38 -4.72 9.10 6.45
N THR A 39 -4.86 8.10 7.33
CA THR A 39 -4.18 6.81 7.20
C THR A 39 -4.91 5.71 7.96
N SER A 40 -4.44 4.46 7.81
CA SER A 40 -5.07 3.24 8.36
C SER A 40 -4.95 3.07 9.89
N GLN A 41 -4.19 3.94 10.59
CA GLN A 41 -3.97 3.81 12.03
C GLN A 41 -3.94 5.20 12.71
N PRO A 42 -4.75 5.42 13.77
CA PRO A 42 -4.93 6.74 14.39
C PRO A 42 -3.64 7.37 14.94
N LEU A 43 -2.77 6.58 15.59
CA LEU A 43 -1.51 7.11 16.15
C LEU A 43 -0.57 7.62 15.07
N ALA A 44 -0.58 6.99 13.88
CA ALA A 44 0.18 7.46 12.73
C ALA A 44 -0.42 8.75 12.14
N ALA A 45 -1.76 8.85 12.05
CA ALA A 45 -2.42 10.09 11.64
C ALA A 45 -2.09 11.26 12.59
N GLN A 46 -2.10 11.00 13.90
CA GLN A 46 -1.72 11.99 14.92
C GLN A 46 -0.25 12.38 14.85
N ALA A 47 0.67 11.44 14.53
CA ALA A 47 2.08 11.76 14.32
C ALA A 47 2.26 12.81 13.20
N GLY A 48 1.58 12.62 12.07
CA GLY A 48 1.58 13.59 10.97
C GLY A 48 0.91 14.91 11.37
N LEU A 49 -0.25 14.87 12.04
CA LEU A 49 -0.95 16.06 12.49
C LEU A 49 -0.12 16.91 13.46
N ARG A 50 0.66 16.25 14.33
CA ARG A 50 1.62 16.93 15.23
C ARG A 50 2.65 17.74 14.45
N MET A 51 3.08 17.31 13.26
CA MET A 51 4.01 18.08 12.42
C MET A 51 3.31 19.29 11.80
N LEU A 52 2.09 19.15 11.29
CA LEU A 52 1.30 20.29 10.80
C LEU A 52 1.07 21.34 11.90
N ALA A 53 0.71 20.90 13.12
CA ALA A 53 0.50 21.79 14.25
C ALA A 53 1.78 22.52 14.71
N ARG A 54 2.97 21.98 14.41
CA ARG A 54 4.28 22.62 14.67
C ARG A 54 4.75 23.53 13.53
N GLY A 55 3.91 23.77 12.53
CA GLY A 55 4.24 24.63 11.37
C GLY A 55 4.95 23.89 10.23
N GLY A 56 5.01 22.57 10.28
CA GLY A 56 5.44 21.72 9.17
C GLY A 56 4.42 21.72 8.02
N ASN A 57 4.84 21.20 6.88
CA ASN A 57 3.99 21.08 5.70
C ASN A 57 3.42 19.66 5.53
N ALA A 58 2.61 19.44 4.48
CA ALA A 58 2.00 18.14 4.17
C ALA A 58 3.04 17.02 4.00
N ILE A 59 4.24 17.34 3.49
CA ILE A 59 5.29 16.35 3.27
C ILE A 59 5.97 15.94 4.59
N ASP A 60 6.24 16.91 5.48
CA ASP A 60 6.70 16.64 6.84
C ASP A 60 5.71 15.73 7.58
N ALA A 61 4.41 16.05 7.47
CA ALA A 61 3.35 15.26 8.07
C ALA A 61 3.30 13.82 7.53
N ALA A 62 3.44 13.66 6.21
CA ALA A 62 3.45 12.34 5.58
C ALA A 62 4.65 11.50 6.03
N ILE A 63 5.86 12.08 6.12
CA ILE A 63 7.06 11.37 6.59
C ILE A 63 6.90 10.94 8.04
N ALA A 64 6.41 11.82 8.93
CA ALA A 64 6.20 11.47 10.33
C ALA A 64 5.14 10.38 10.51
N ALA A 65 4.04 10.45 9.77
CA ALA A 65 3.01 9.41 9.75
C ALA A 65 3.57 8.09 9.19
N ALA A 66 4.37 8.15 8.12
CA ALA A 66 5.01 7.00 7.49
C ALA A 66 6.02 6.32 8.44
N ALA A 67 6.80 7.08 9.19
CA ALA A 67 7.70 6.53 10.20
C ALA A 67 6.91 5.89 11.35
N ALA A 68 5.89 6.56 11.89
CA ALA A 68 5.08 6.06 12.99
C ALA A 68 4.34 4.76 12.64
N ILE A 69 3.80 4.66 11.42
CA ILE A 69 3.00 3.51 11.02
C ILE A 69 3.84 2.24 10.85
N THR A 70 5.16 2.33 10.62
CA THR A 70 6.06 1.15 10.63
C THR A 70 6.07 0.45 11.99
N ILE A 71 5.72 1.18 13.05
CA ILE A 71 5.67 0.68 14.42
C ILE A 71 4.26 0.23 14.79
N VAL A 72 3.23 1.03 14.47
CA VAL A 72 1.86 0.76 14.94
C VAL A 72 1.06 -0.17 14.03
N GLU A 73 1.53 -0.43 12.80
CA GLU A 73 0.96 -1.43 11.86
C GLU A 73 2.07 -2.28 11.21
N PRO A 74 2.87 -3.03 12.00
CA PRO A 74 4.04 -3.76 11.49
C PRO A 74 3.68 -4.93 10.55
N VAL A 75 2.43 -5.38 10.58
CA VAL A 75 1.91 -6.41 9.67
C VAL A 75 1.90 -5.94 8.21
N SER A 76 1.77 -4.64 7.97
CA SER A 76 1.62 -4.08 6.62
C SER A 76 2.88 -3.42 6.09
N CYS A 77 3.72 -2.85 6.98
CA CYS A 77 4.96 -2.17 6.61
C CYS A 77 5.99 -2.21 7.74
N GLY A 78 7.22 -1.80 7.44
CA GLY A 78 8.33 -1.74 8.39
C GLY A 78 9.46 -0.86 7.87
N LEU A 79 10.57 -0.74 8.61
CA LEU A 79 11.74 0.02 8.17
C LEU A 79 12.44 -0.59 6.94
N GLY A 80 12.11 -1.84 6.60
CA GLY A 80 12.59 -2.52 5.39
C GLY A 80 11.55 -2.58 4.26
N SER A 81 10.61 -1.64 4.21
CA SER A 81 9.58 -1.50 3.15
C SER A 81 10.12 -0.83 1.89
N ASP A 82 9.28 -0.87 0.84
CA ASP A 82 9.33 0.01 -0.33
C ASP A 82 8.30 1.12 -0.22
N ALA A 83 8.48 2.21 -0.99
CA ALA A 83 7.53 3.33 -1.03
C ALA A 83 7.37 3.95 -2.42
N PHE A 84 6.19 4.53 -2.66
CA PHE A 84 5.93 5.49 -3.74
C PHE A 84 5.22 6.72 -3.20
N ALA A 85 5.40 7.85 -3.88
CA ALA A 85 4.67 9.07 -3.58
C ALA A 85 4.29 9.84 -4.85
N LEU A 86 3.15 10.54 -4.80
CA LEU A 86 2.78 11.63 -5.71
C LEU A 86 2.65 12.91 -4.87
N VAL A 87 3.39 13.94 -5.25
CA VAL A 87 3.50 15.19 -4.49
C VAL A 87 3.07 16.35 -5.36
N TRP A 88 2.07 17.08 -4.92
CA TRP A 88 1.75 18.41 -5.39
C TRP A 88 2.40 19.46 -4.48
N ASP A 89 3.38 20.19 -4.99
CA ASP A 89 4.19 21.13 -4.22
C ASP A 89 3.61 22.58 -4.18
N GLY A 90 2.41 22.75 -4.75
CA GLY A 90 1.77 24.06 -4.96
C GLY A 90 1.89 24.57 -6.40
N LYS A 91 2.72 23.93 -7.24
CA LYS A 91 2.97 24.33 -8.63
C LYS A 91 2.89 23.19 -9.63
N ARG A 92 3.39 22.01 -9.27
CA ARG A 92 3.45 20.83 -10.14
C ARG A 92 3.26 19.53 -9.37
N LEU A 93 2.77 18.51 -10.07
CA LEU A 93 2.67 17.15 -9.58
C LEU A 93 3.92 16.36 -9.99
N GLN A 94 4.56 15.68 -9.04
CA GLN A 94 5.71 14.82 -9.28
C GLN A 94 5.58 13.48 -8.56
N GLY A 95 6.15 12.44 -9.17
CA GLY A 95 6.24 11.10 -8.59
C GLY A 95 7.60 10.83 -7.95
N LEU A 96 7.62 10.03 -6.90
CA LEU A 96 8.82 9.46 -6.31
C LEU A 96 8.69 7.93 -6.30
N ASN A 97 9.64 7.24 -6.94
CA ASN A 97 9.78 5.79 -6.91
C ASN A 97 10.91 5.41 -5.94
N ALA A 98 10.52 4.92 -4.78
CA ALA A 98 11.43 4.37 -3.77
C ALA A 98 11.20 2.86 -3.59
N SER A 99 10.99 2.13 -4.69
CA SER A 99 10.98 0.66 -4.72
C SER A 99 12.39 0.09 -4.93
N GLY A 100 12.68 -1.03 -4.29
CA GLY A 100 14.02 -1.61 -4.28
C GLY A 100 14.40 -2.36 -5.54
N TYR A 101 15.69 -2.42 -5.77
CA TYR A 101 16.29 -3.26 -6.82
C TYR A 101 16.55 -4.68 -6.33
N ALA A 102 16.55 -5.65 -7.26
CA ALA A 102 17.11 -6.97 -7.02
C ALA A 102 18.61 -6.88 -6.66
N PRO A 103 19.09 -7.66 -5.68
CA PRO A 103 20.53 -7.81 -5.45
C PRO A 103 21.32 -8.11 -6.73
N ALA A 104 22.54 -7.65 -6.82
CA ALA A 104 23.38 -7.80 -8.00
C ALA A 104 23.64 -9.26 -8.42
N THR A 105 23.48 -10.18 -7.50
CA THR A 105 23.64 -11.63 -7.74
C THR A 105 22.41 -12.31 -8.33
N TRP A 106 21.23 -11.66 -8.31
CA TRP A 106 19.98 -12.30 -8.71
C TRP A 106 19.82 -12.37 -10.22
N ASN A 107 19.65 -13.60 -10.71
CA ASN A 107 19.31 -13.94 -12.09
C ASN A 107 18.61 -15.31 -12.11
N PRO A 108 18.04 -15.76 -13.24
CA PRO A 108 17.38 -17.06 -13.31
C PRO A 108 18.25 -18.22 -12.83
N ALA A 109 19.51 -18.27 -13.22
CA ALA A 109 20.43 -19.34 -12.83
C ALA A 109 20.72 -19.38 -11.31
N TYR A 110 20.64 -18.25 -10.61
CA TYR A 110 20.72 -18.20 -9.14
C TYR A 110 19.55 -18.96 -8.51
N PHE A 111 18.33 -18.66 -8.95
CA PHE A 111 17.11 -19.28 -8.42
C PHE A 111 16.95 -20.74 -8.88
N ASP A 112 17.41 -21.09 -10.08
CA ASP A 112 17.43 -22.49 -10.55
C ASP A 112 18.28 -23.37 -9.63
N ARG A 113 19.49 -22.92 -9.31
CA ARG A 113 20.43 -23.68 -8.46
C ARG A 113 19.95 -23.78 -7.01
N LYS A 114 19.35 -22.72 -6.47
CA LYS A 114 19.08 -22.61 -5.03
C LYS A 114 17.64 -22.99 -4.67
N HIS A 115 16.68 -22.73 -5.56
CA HIS A 115 15.26 -22.83 -5.29
C HIS A 115 14.48 -23.60 -6.38
N GLY A 116 15.17 -24.36 -7.24
CA GLY A 116 14.50 -25.16 -8.27
C GLY A 116 13.68 -24.33 -9.28
N GLY A 117 14.17 -23.13 -9.63
CA GLY A 117 13.51 -22.25 -10.60
C GLY A 117 12.34 -21.43 -10.05
N GLN A 118 12.22 -21.30 -8.73
CA GLN A 118 11.17 -20.50 -8.10
C GLN A 118 11.76 -19.41 -7.21
N ILE A 119 11.15 -18.23 -7.22
CA ILE A 119 11.48 -17.17 -6.26
C ILE A 119 10.64 -17.41 -5.01
N PRO A 120 11.27 -17.60 -3.83
CA PRO A 120 10.55 -17.92 -2.61
C PRO A 120 9.63 -16.76 -2.18
N LYS A 121 8.50 -17.11 -1.58
CA LYS A 121 7.54 -16.14 -1.02
C LYS A 121 8.08 -15.49 0.26
N ARG A 122 8.86 -16.23 1.06
CA ARG A 122 9.38 -15.81 2.37
C ARG A 122 10.90 -16.02 2.44
N GLY A 123 11.52 -15.43 3.45
CA GLY A 123 12.96 -15.54 3.68
C GLY A 123 13.77 -14.51 2.88
N TRP A 124 15.10 -14.54 3.04
CA TRP A 124 16.01 -13.53 2.48
C TRP A 124 15.99 -13.45 0.96
N ASP A 125 15.81 -14.56 0.24
CA ASP A 125 15.77 -14.56 -1.23
C ASP A 125 14.44 -14.08 -1.83
N SER A 126 13.59 -13.48 -1.00
CA SER A 126 12.46 -12.66 -1.45
C SER A 126 12.67 -11.15 -1.21
N VAL A 127 13.77 -10.75 -0.56
CA VAL A 127 14.05 -9.37 -0.14
C VAL A 127 14.84 -8.64 -1.23
N THR A 128 14.26 -7.60 -1.82
CA THR A 128 14.99 -6.61 -2.62
C THR A 128 15.57 -5.52 -1.71
N VAL A 129 16.43 -4.64 -2.23
CA VAL A 129 16.98 -3.54 -1.45
C VAL A 129 15.86 -2.68 -0.87
N PRO A 130 15.74 -2.48 0.46
CA PRO A 130 14.68 -1.68 1.04
C PRO A 130 14.77 -0.21 0.65
N GLY A 131 13.69 0.38 0.13
CA GLY A 131 13.72 1.72 -0.43
C GLY A 131 13.10 2.82 0.43
N VAL A 132 12.30 2.48 1.43
CA VAL A 132 11.45 3.43 2.15
C VAL A 132 12.23 4.57 2.82
N ILE A 133 13.38 4.28 3.44
CA ILE A 133 14.19 5.27 4.15
C ILE A 133 14.80 6.30 3.18
N ALA A 134 15.29 5.84 2.02
CA ALA A 134 15.75 6.75 0.96
C ALA A 134 14.60 7.59 0.39
N GLY A 135 13.39 7.02 0.33
CA GLY A 135 12.19 7.76 -0.06
C GLY A 135 11.87 8.89 0.92
N TRP A 136 11.90 8.64 2.23
CA TRP A 136 11.69 9.71 3.24
C TRP A 136 12.76 10.79 3.15
N ALA A 137 14.03 10.40 3.01
CA ALA A 137 15.14 11.34 2.86
C ALA A 137 14.97 12.22 1.61
N ALA A 138 14.66 11.60 0.45
CA ALA A 138 14.46 12.32 -0.81
C ALA A 138 13.27 13.30 -0.77
N LEU A 139 12.16 12.92 -0.13
CA LEU A 139 11.01 13.80 0.10
C LEU A 139 11.40 14.99 0.96
N HIS A 140 12.09 14.74 2.08
CA HIS A 140 12.54 15.79 2.99
C HIS A 140 13.60 16.70 2.38
N ASP A 141 14.56 16.16 1.62
CA ASP A 141 15.60 16.97 0.95
C ASP A 141 15.00 18.01 0.01
N ARG A 142 13.88 17.65 -0.63
CA ARG A 142 13.26 18.50 -1.64
C ARG A 142 12.19 19.42 -1.09
N TYR A 143 11.42 18.98 -0.10
CA TYR A 143 10.20 19.64 0.34
C TYR A 143 10.07 19.82 1.85
N GLY A 144 10.94 19.21 2.65
CA GLY A 144 10.88 19.30 4.11
C GLY A 144 11.05 20.73 4.61
N SER A 145 10.31 21.08 5.65
CA SER A 145 10.37 22.38 6.32
C SER A 145 10.77 22.29 7.79
N LEU A 146 10.45 21.19 8.47
CA LEU A 146 10.91 20.92 9.82
C LEU A 146 12.23 20.10 9.80
N PRO A 147 13.02 20.13 10.87
CA PRO A 147 14.18 19.25 11.00
C PRO A 147 13.79 17.77 10.85
N PHE A 148 14.56 16.99 10.11
CA PHE A 148 14.24 15.58 9.84
C PHE A 148 14.12 14.74 11.12
N GLU A 149 14.92 15.08 12.15
CA GLU A 149 14.88 14.42 13.46
C GLU A 149 13.54 14.62 14.17
N ASP A 150 12.92 15.78 14.01
CA ASP A 150 11.59 16.06 14.57
C ASP A 150 10.50 15.17 13.96
N LEU A 151 10.63 14.82 12.66
CA LEU A 151 9.70 13.95 11.97
C LEU A 151 9.78 12.50 12.46
N MET A 152 10.95 12.08 12.92
CA MET A 152 11.17 10.73 13.46
C MET A 152 10.74 10.58 14.93
N ALA A 153 10.63 11.69 15.67
CA ALA A 153 10.36 11.68 17.11
C ALA A 153 9.09 10.89 17.50
N PRO A 154 7.92 11.04 16.85
CA PRO A 154 6.73 10.27 17.22
C PRO A 154 6.93 8.76 17.06
N ALA A 155 7.60 8.32 15.99
CA ALA A 155 7.89 6.89 15.76
C ALA A 155 8.85 6.33 16.82
N ILE A 156 9.87 7.11 17.19
CA ILE A 156 10.82 6.75 18.25
C ILE A 156 10.11 6.62 19.60
N GLU A 157 9.22 7.56 19.93
CA GLU A 157 8.41 7.54 21.15
C GLU A 157 7.55 6.26 21.22
N LEU A 158 6.80 5.95 20.15
CA LEU A 158 5.94 4.78 20.05
C LEU A 158 6.73 3.46 20.13
N ALA A 159 7.86 3.38 19.45
CA ALA A 159 8.70 2.18 19.46
C ALA A 159 9.36 1.94 20.83
N ALA A 160 9.80 2.99 21.50
CA ALA A 160 10.48 2.89 22.80
C ALA A 160 9.50 2.66 23.95
N ALA A 161 8.43 3.46 24.02
CA ALA A 161 7.44 3.39 25.09
C ALA A 161 6.43 2.26 24.90
N GLY A 162 6.18 1.86 23.66
CA GLY A 162 5.13 0.91 23.30
C GLY A 162 3.75 1.57 23.20
N HIS A 163 2.84 0.86 22.55
CA HIS A 163 1.45 1.27 22.32
C HIS A 163 0.50 0.08 22.44
N GLY A 164 -0.79 0.32 22.64
CA GLY A 164 -1.81 -0.72 22.60
C GLY A 164 -2.04 -1.18 21.14
N VAL A 165 -2.05 -2.49 20.91
CA VAL A 165 -2.27 -3.04 19.58
C VAL A 165 -3.73 -2.88 19.19
N ALA A 166 -3.98 -2.28 18.01
CA ALA A 166 -5.32 -1.99 17.51
C ALA A 166 -6.03 -3.26 16.99
N THR A 167 -7.36 -3.22 16.91
CA THR A 167 -8.21 -4.39 16.64
C THR A 167 -7.91 -5.07 15.30
N ILE A 168 -7.89 -4.30 14.21
CA ILE A 168 -7.67 -4.87 12.86
C ILE A 168 -6.20 -5.25 12.67
N VAL A 169 -5.28 -4.49 13.25
CA VAL A 169 -3.84 -4.84 13.28
C VAL A 169 -3.63 -6.18 13.96
N GLN A 170 -4.25 -6.39 15.13
CA GLN A 170 -4.17 -7.64 15.88
C GLN A 170 -4.71 -8.83 15.08
N HIS A 171 -5.90 -8.68 14.50
CA HIS A 171 -6.52 -9.73 13.67
C HIS A 171 -5.60 -10.19 12.54
N LYS A 172 -5.03 -9.24 11.80
CA LYS A 172 -4.07 -9.54 10.74
C LYS A 172 -2.76 -10.15 11.24
N TRP A 173 -2.28 -9.67 12.38
CA TRP A 173 -1.05 -10.17 12.99
C TRP A 173 -1.20 -11.63 13.39
N ALA A 174 -2.27 -11.97 14.13
CA ALA A 174 -2.54 -13.32 14.58
C ALA A 174 -2.62 -14.32 13.41
N ASN A 175 -3.23 -13.93 12.30
CA ASN A 175 -3.37 -14.77 11.11
C ASN A 175 -2.04 -15.08 10.38
N GLN A 176 -0.93 -14.38 10.71
CA GLN A 176 0.36 -14.58 10.05
C GLN A 176 1.37 -15.39 10.89
N VAL A 177 1.12 -15.53 12.19
CA VAL A 177 2.09 -16.10 13.14
C VAL A 177 2.50 -17.52 12.76
N GLU A 178 1.55 -18.39 12.44
CA GLU A 178 1.84 -19.80 12.14
C GLU A 178 2.73 -19.97 10.90
N GLU A 179 2.51 -19.17 9.86
CA GLU A 179 3.34 -19.18 8.65
C GLU A 179 4.76 -18.63 8.93
N LEU A 180 4.85 -17.57 9.76
CA LEU A 180 6.06 -16.77 9.84
C LEU A 180 6.96 -17.05 11.05
N LYS A 181 6.49 -17.75 12.08
CA LYS A 181 7.27 -18.04 13.30
C LYS A 181 8.59 -18.76 13.05
N VAL A 182 8.72 -19.44 11.92
CA VAL A 182 9.94 -20.15 11.49
C VAL A 182 10.95 -19.26 10.76
N GLN A 183 10.56 -18.04 10.40
CA GLN A 183 11.45 -17.12 9.69
C GLN A 183 12.45 -16.46 10.66
N PRO A 184 13.68 -16.17 10.19
CA PRO A 184 14.73 -15.60 11.03
C PRO A 184 14.29 -14.31 11.73
N GLY A 185 14.39 -14.28 13.07
CA GLY A 185 14.08 -13.13 13.92
C GLY A 185 12.60 -12.82 14.13
N PHE A 186 11.67 -13.47 13.40
CA PHE A 186 10.24 -13.15 13.48
C PHE A 186 9.67 -13.37 14.89
N ALA A 187 9.86 -14.57 15.45
CA ALA A 187 9.32 -14.90 16.76
C ALA A 187 9.88 -13.98 17.86
N GLN A 188 11.18 -13.66 17.79
CA GLN A 188 11.83 -12.75 18.73
C GLN A 188 11.24 -11.33 18.70
N ALA A 189 10.93 -10.81 17.51
CA ALA A 189 10.42 -9.45 17.35
C ALA A 189 8.90 -9.35 17.55
N PHE A 190 8.15 -10.27 16.97
CA PHE A 190 6.70 -10.17 16.82
C PHE A 190 5.88 -11.18 17.61
N MET A 191 6.54 -12.00 18.44
CA MET A 191 5.88 -12.95 19.35
C MET A 191 6.43 -12.80 20.78
N PRO A 192 6.41 -11.60 21.41
CA PRO A 192 7.05 -11.36 22.71
C PRO A 192 6.47 -12.21 23.85
N PHE A 193 5.25 -12.75 23.65
CA PHE A 193 4.55 -13.62 24.60
C PHE A 193 4.43 -15.06 24.09
N GLY A 194 5.27 -15.47 23.11
CA GLY A 194 5.12 -16.74 22.39
C GLY A 194 3.94 -16.80 21.43
N ARG A 195 3.23 -15.69 21.25
CA ARG A 195 2.05 -15.47 20.38
C ARG A 195 2.00 -14.03 19.87
N ALA A 196 1.09 -13.74 18.95
CA ALA A 196 0.74 -12.36 18.62
C ALA A 196 0.23 -11.62 19.87
N PRO A 197 0.51 -10.31 20.03
CA PRO A 197 -0.12 -9.50 21.05
C PRO A 197 -1.64 -9.52 20.92
N GLN A 198 -2.37 -9.35 22.02
CA GLN A 198 -3.82 -9.20 22.00
C GLN A 198 -4.23 -7.74 21.74
N VAL A 199 -5.52 -7.54 21.39
CA VAL A 199 -6.10 -6.19 21.26
C VAL A 199 -5.89 -5.41 22.56
N GLY A 200 -5.38 -4.18 22.46
CA GLY A 200 -5.07 -3.31 23.59
C GLY A 200 -3.82 -3.71 24.38
N GLU A 201 -3.23 -4.87 24.12
CA GLU A 201 -1.99 -5.28 24.80
C GLU A 201 -0.83 -4.39 24.36
N ARG A 202 -0.01 -3.97 25.32
CA ARG A 202 1.10 -3.06 25.04
C ARG A 202 2.24 -3.82 24.37
N TRP A 203 2.58 -3.39 23.17
CA TRP A 203 3.74 -3.87 22.41
C TRP A 203 4.74 -2.73 22.19
N SER A 204 6.03 -2.99 22.32
CA SER A 204 7.13 -2.06 22.06
C SER A 204 8.20 -2.70 21.19
N PHE A 205 8.96 -1.87 20.47
CA PHE A 205 10.02 -2.34 19.58
C PHE A 205 11.32 -1.53 19.78
N PRO A 206 12.00 -1.70 20.93
CA PRO A 206 13.15 -0.88 21.32
C PRO A 206 14.33 -0.90 20.34
N ALA A 207 14.54 -2.03 19.63
CA ALA A 207 15.57 -2.12 18.61
C ALA A 207 15.27 -1.18 17.43
N ALA A 208 14.01 -1.14 16.95
CA ALA A 208 13.58 -0.20 15.93
C ALA A 208 13.70 1.26 16.40
N ALA A 209 13.42 1.56 17.68
CA ALA A 209 13.63 2.90 18.23
C ALA A 209 15.09 3.35 18.14
N LYS A 210 16.06 2.44 18.36
CA LYS A 210 17.50 2.74 18.21
C LYS A 210 17.84 3.05 16.75
N THR A 211 17.34 2.25 15.83
CA THR A 211 17.55 2.44 14.39
C THR A 211 16.90 3.73 13.89
N LEU A 212 15.68 4.05 14.33
CA LEU A 212 15.03 5.33 14.02
C LEU A 212 15.84 6.53 14.51
N ARG A 213 16.52 6.46 15.69
CA ARG A 213 17.44 7.51 16.15
C ARG A 213 18.65 7.66 15.22
N ARG A 214 19.23 6.55 14.72
CA ARG A 214 20.33 6.62 13.74
C ARG A 214 19.85 7.21 12.42
N ILE A 215 18.66 6.80 11.94
CA ILE A 215 18.03 7.36 10.74
C ILE A 215 17.82 8.87 10.93
N ALA A 216 17.31 9.31 12.07
CA ALA A 216 17.13 10.72 12.40
C ALA A 216 18.44 11.51 12.35
N ALA A 217 19.47 11.02 13.05
CA ALA A 217 20.76 11.69 13.17
C ALA A 217 21.55 11.74 11.86
N THR A 218 21.36 10.77 10.95
CA THR A 218 22.13 10.67 9.70
C THR A 218 21.30 10.95 8.45
N LYS A 219 20.02 11.32 8.61
CA LYS A 219 19.04 11.46 7.53
C LYS A 219 18.98 10.22 6.64
N GLY A 220 18.98 9.05 7.27
CA GLY A 220 18.90 7.75 6.62
C GLY A 220 20.23 7.16 6.12
N ARG A 221 21.34 7.90 6.13
CA ARG A 221 22.62 7.40 5.61
C ARG A 221 23.11 6.14 6.35
N ASP A 222 22.95 6.04 7.68
CA ASP A 222 23.31 4.86 8.45
C ASP A 222 22.62 3.58 7.96
N TYR A 223 21.40 3.71 7.46
CA TYR A 223 20.62 2.57 6.95
C TYR A 223 21.24 1.91 5.72
N TYR A 224 21.98 2.68 4.91
CA TYR A 224 22.58 2.21 3.65
C TYR A 224 24.10 2.03 3.72
N GLU A 225 24.79 2.72 4.64
CA GLU A 225 26.25 2.79 4.68
C GLU A 225 26.85 2.56 6.08
N GLY A 226 26.01 2.56 7.16
CA GLY A 226 26.48 2.53 8.55
C GLY A 226 26.26 1.19 9.24
N GLU A 227 26.07 1.27 10.57
CA GLU A 227 25.87 0.09 11.43
C GLU A 227 24.61 -0.69 11.06
N THR A 228 23.52 -0.01 10.68
CA THR A 228 22.29 -0.67 10.25
C THR A 228 22.54 -1.48 8.97
N ALA A 229 23.22 -0.92 7.97
CA ALA A 229 23.59 -1.64 6.75
C ALA A 229 24.45 -2.88 7.04
N ALA A 230 25.46 -2.74 7.90
CA ALA A 230 26.32 -3.84 8.30
C ALA A 230 25.54 -4.98 8.98
N ALA A 231 24.59 -4.64 9.87
CA ALA A 231 23.74 -5.62 10.54
C ALA A 231 22.81 -6.36 9.56
N LEU A 232 22.21 -5.63 8.60
CA LEU A 232 21.36 -6.23 7.56
C LEU A 232 22.14 -7.25 6.71
N VAL A 233 23.31 -6.87 6.23
CA VAL A 233 24.15 -7.74 5.38
C VAL A 233 24.67 -8.94 6.15
N LYS A 234 25.15 -8.75 7.39
CA LYS A 234 25.60 -9.84 8.24
C LYS A 234 24.49 -10.88 8.44
N HIS A 235 23.30 -10.43 8.83
CA HIS A 235 22.15 -11.32 9.05
C HIS A 235 21.71 -12.01 7.74
N ALA A 236 21.78 -11.32 6.59
CA ALA A 236 21.53 -11.92 5.29
C ALA A 236 22.49 -13.08 5.02
N GLN A 237 23.80 -12.88 5.21
CA GLN A 237 24.82 -13.91 4.99
C GLN A 237 24.65 -15.11 5.93
N GLU A 238 24.40 -14.87 7.21
CA GLU A 238 24.17 -15.93 8.22
C GLU A 238 22.95 -16.81 7.90
N HIS A 239 21.96 -16.26 7.19
CA HIS A 239 20.73 -16.97 6.82
C HIS A 239 20.62 -17.24 5.31
N GLY A 240 21.73 -17.21 4.60
CA GLY A 240 21.83 -17.60 3.20
C GLY A 240 21.27 -16.59 2.20
N GLY A 241 21.00 -15.35 2.58
CA GLY A 241 20.62 -14.28 1.66
C GLY A 241 21.82 -13.72 0.90
N SER A 242 21.57 -13.01 -0.20
CA SER A 242 22.61 -12.50 -1.09
C SER A 242 22.77 -10.97 -1.07
N LEU A 243 22.02 -10.27 -0.22
CA LEU A 243 22.12 -8.82 -0.09
C LEU A 243 23.53 -8.40 0.35
N SER A 244 24.11 -7.41 -0.31
CA SER A 244 25.46 -6.91 -0.05
C SER A 244 25.46 -5.44 0.39
N LEU A 245 26.58 -4.99 0.99
CA LEU A 245 26.78 -3.57 1.31
C LEU A 245 26.79 -2.68 0.05
N GLU A 246 27.27 -3.22 -1.06
CA GLU A 246 27.26 -2.51 -2.34
C GLU A 246 25.83 -2.30 -2.84
N ASP A 247 24.96 -3.33 -2.75
CA ASP A 247 23.55 -3.20 -3.13
C ASP A 247 22.84 -2.10 -2.33
N LEU A 248 23.13 -2.01 -1.02
CA LEU A 248 22.57 -0.98 -0.14
C LEU A 248 23.12 0.41 -0.50
N ARG A 249 24.45 0.57 -0.56
CA ARG A 249 25.12 1.85 -0.80
C ARG A 249 24.75 2.48 -2.15
N ASP A 250 24.60 1.65 -3.18
CA ASP A 250 24.33 2.12 -4.54
C ASP A 250 22.83 2.48 -4.75
N TYR A 251 21.97 2.15 -3.78
CA TYR A 251 20.55 2.41 -3.89
C TYR A 251 20.21 3.91 -3.81
N LYS A 252 19.32 4.34 -4.72
CA LYS A 252 18.72 5.69 -4.73
C LYS A 252 17.25 5.60 -5.13
N ALA A 253 16.44 6.46 -4.50
CA ALA A 253 15.07 6.70 -4.94
C ALA A 253 15.06 7.61 -6.17
N ASP A 254 14.14 7.36 -7.12
CA ASP A 254 14.08 8.11 -8.38
C ASP A 254 12.86 9.04 -8.40
N TRP A 255 13.10 10.31 -8.74
CA TRP A 255 12.03 11.23 -9.11
C TRP A 255 11.58 10.92 -10.53
N VAL A 256 10.27 10.80 -10.72
CA VAL A 256 9.64 10.41 -12.00
C VAL A 256 8.49 11.35 -12.34
N ASP A 257 8.19 11.48 -13.62
CA ASP A 257 6.92 12.08 -14.06
C ASP A 257 5.77 11.09 -13.83
N THR A 258 4.54 11.59 -13.87
CA THR A 258 3.35 10.76 -13.68
C THR A 258 2.78 10.32 -15.04
N ILE A 259 2.11 9.17 -15.05
CA ILE A 259 1.23 8.76 -16.16
C ILE A 259 -0.22 9.06 -15.79
N SER A 260 -1.09 9.28 -16.78
CA SER A 260 -2.45 9.73 -16.49
C SER A 260 -3.49 9.31 -17.52
N GLN A 261 -4.78 9.38 -17.13
CA GLN A 261 -5.94 9.16 -17.98
C GLN A 261 -7.07 10.12 -17.63
N HIS A 262 -7.78 10.60 -18.64
CA HIS A 262 -8.88 11.55 -18.47
C HIS A 262 -10.22 10.88 -18.17
N TRP A 263 -11.08 11.62 -17.41
CA TRP A 263 -12.51 11.37 -17.27
C TRP A 263 -13.25 12.71 -17.15
N GLY A 264 -13.88 13.15 -18.23
CA GLY A 264 -14.47 14.51 -18.28
C GLY A 264 -13.41 15.58 -18.04
N GLU A 265 -13.66 16.47 -17.09
CA GLU A 265 -12.74 17.55 -16.69
C GLU A 265 -11.59 17.09 -15.77
N TYR A 266 -11.64 15.85 -15.30
CA TYR A 266 -10.66 15.29 -14.38
C TYR A 266 -9.58 14.47 -15.09
N GLN A 267 -8.42 14.39 -14.45
CA GLN A 267 -7.30 13.57 -14.89
C GLN A 267 -6.76 12.77 -13.71
N LEU A 268 -6.89 11.44 -13.79
CA LEU A 268 -6.27 10.54 -12.81
C LEU A 268 -4.80 10.37 -13.12
N HIS A 269 -3.93 10.63 -12.15
CA HIS A 269 -2.50 10.42 -12.22
C HIS A 269 -2.07 9.25 -11.32
N GLU A 270 -1.17 8.44 -11.84
CA GLU A 270 -0.56 7.30 -11.17
C GLU A 270 0.96 7.33 -11.35
N ILE A 271 1.67 6.56 -10.50
CA ILE A 271 3.10 6.33 -10.68
C ILE A 271 3.33 5.46 -11.93
N PRO A 272 4.36 5.74 -12.76
CA PRO A 272 4.65 4.89 -13.93
C PRO A 272 5.11 3.48 -13.53
N PRO A 273 5.19 2.53 -14.46
CA PRO A 273 5.85 1.24 -14.24
C PRO A 273 7.25 1.38 -13.60
N ASN A 274 7.60 0.53 -12.69
CA ASN A 274 7.19 -0.84 -12.35
C ASN A 274 5.90 -1.00 -11.52
N GLY A 275 5.20 0.08 -11.18
CA GLY A 275 3.94 0.06 -10.42
C GLY A 275 2.73 -0.37 -11.26
N GLN A 276 1.75 -1.01 -10.62
CA GLN A 276 0.50 -1.44 -11.28
C GLN A 276 -0.55 -0.33 -11.46
N GLY A 277 -0.25 0.94 -11.13
CA GLY A 277 -1.20 2.07 -11.23
C GLY A 277 -1.80 2.22 -12.62
N ILE A 278 -1.03 1.90 -13.63
CA ILE A 278 -1.48 1.89 -15.03
C ILE A 278 -2.74 1.01 -15.25
N ALA A 279 -3.01 -0.02 -14.42
CA ALA A 279 -4.23 -0.82 -14.51
C ALA A 279 -5.50 0.02 -14.28
N ALA A 280 -5.47 0.94 -13.30
CA ALA A 280 -6.58 1.85 -13.06
C ALA A 280 -6.79 2.80 -14.24
N LEU A 281 -5.70 3.28 -14.86
CA LEU A 281 -5.74 4.16 -16.03
C LEU A 281 -6.29 3.44 -17.26
N ILE A 282 -5.83 2.22 -17.55
CA ILE A 282 -6.33 1.39 -18.66
C ILE A 282 -7.83 1.12 -18.47
N ALA A 283 -8.25 0.66 -17.28
CA ALA A 283 -9.65 0.38 -17.01
C ALA A 283 -10.53 1.64 -17.12
N LEU A 284 -10.04 2.80 -16.61
CA LEU A 284 -10.73 4.08 -16.77
C LEU A 284 -10.88 4.48 -18.25
N GLY A 285 -9.81 4.32 -19.03
CA GLY A 285 -9.83 4.60 -20.47
C GLY A 285 -10.77 3.69 -21.23
N ILE A 286 -10.78 2.38 -20.94
CA ILE A 286 -11.74 1.42 -21.54
C ILE A 286 -13.19 1.83 -21.24
N LEU A 287 -13.49 2.22 -19.99
CA LEU A 287 -14.85 2.62 -19.59
C LEU A 287 -15.35 3.88 -20.30
N ARG A 288 -14.47 4.79 -20.72
CA ARG A 288 -14.85 5.96 -21.53
C ARG A 288 -15.52 5.55 -22.85
N HIS A 289 -15.09 4.44 -23.44
CA HIS A 289 -15.66 3.91 -24.69
C HIS A 289 -16.91 3.05 -24.48
N LEU A 290 -17.22 2.64 -23.24
CA LEU A 290 -18.38 1.80 -22.94
C LEU A 290 -19.63 2.60 -22.51
N GLY A 291 -19.45 3.83 -22.00
CA GLY A 291 -20.51 4.68 -21.49
C GLY A 291 -21.13 4.18 -20.19
N LEU A 292 -21.09 5.01 -19.15
CA LEU A 292 -21.73 4.78 -17.86
C LEU A 292 -22.89 5.76 -17.59
N GLU A 293 -23.20 6.62 -18.55
CA GLU A 293 -24.22 7.67 -18.43
C GLU A 293 -25.59 7.07 -18.15
N GLY A 294 -26.29 7.64 -17.18
CA GLY A 294 -27.61 7.20 -16.77
C GLY A 294 -27.66 5.92 -15.93
N LEU A 295 -26.51 5.27 -15.68
CA LEU A 295 -26.46 4.12 -14.79
C LEU A 295 -26.42 4.55 -13.32
N HIS A 296 -27.04 3.75 -12.45
CA HIS A 296 -26.86 3.88 -10.99
C HIS A 296 -25.53 3.23 -10.56
N PRO A 297 -24.77 3.81 -9.61
CA PRO A 297 -23.46 3.29 -9.19
C PRO A 297 -23.49 1.83 -8.69
N ASP A 298 -24.62 1.39 -8.16
CA ASP A 298 -24.81 0.04 -7.63
C ASP A 298 -25.61 -0.88 -8.55
N SER A 299 -25.91 -0.44 -9.78
CA SER A 299 -26.61 -1.26 -10.77
C SER A 299 -25.75 -2.43 -11.29
N LEU A 300 -26.41 -3.49 -11.73
CA LEU A 300 -25.77 -4.65 -12.36
C LEU A 300 -24.87 -4.23 -13.54
N ASP A 301 -25.37 -3.33 -14.41
CA ASP A 301 -24.65 -2.90 -15.61
C ASP A 301 -23.38 -2.10 -15.23
N ALA A 302 -23.48 -1.16 -14.28
CA ALA A 302 -22.32 -0.39 -13.84
C ALA A 302 -21.24 -1.28 -13.21
N ARG A 303 -21.65 -2.26 -12.39
CA ARG A 303 -20.71 -3.22 -11.78
C ARG A 303 -20.07 -4.12 -12.81
N HIS A 304 -20.88 -4.70 -13.71
CA HIS A 304 -20.39 -5.59 -14.75
C HIS A 304 -19.37 -4.91 -15.66
N LEU A 305 -19.65 -3.70 -16.15
CA LEU A 305 -18.73 -2.98 -17.04
C LEU A 305 -17.42 -2.62 -16.36
N GLN A 306 -17.45 -2.20 -15.08
CA GLN A 306 -16.24 -1.94 -14.31
C GLN A 306 -15.40 -3.20 -14.09
N ILE A 307 -16.03 -4.33 -13.77
CA ILE A 307 -15.38 -5.64 -13.61
C ILE A 307 -14.71 -6.06 -14.92
N GLU A 308 -15.43 -6.00 -16.05
CA GLU A 308 -14.90 -6.37 -17.36
C GLU A 308 -13.71 -5.49 -17.78
N ALA A 309 -13.83 -4.16 -17.61
CA ALA A 309 -12.74 -3.23 -17.89
C ALA A 309 -11.50 -3.51 -17.07
N MET A 310 -11.67 -3.84 -15.77
CA MET A 310 -10.55 -4.19 -14.89
C MET A 310 -9.91 -5.53 -15.25
N LYS A 311 -10.70 -6.52 -15.66
CA LYS A 311 -10.16 -7.81 -16.15
C LYS A 311 -9.29 -7.61 -17.39
N ALA A 312 -9.77 -6.81 -18.36
CA ALA A 312 -9.01 -6.47 -19.55
C ALA A 312 -7.70 -5.72 -19.22
N ALA A 313 -7.77 -4.76 -18.28
CA ALA A 313 -6.60 -4.01 -17.82
C ALA A 313 -5.56 -4.91 -17.15
N PHE A 314 -5.97 -5.84 -16.29
CA PHE A 314 -5.06 -6.76 -15.64
C PHE A 314 -4.37 -7.73 -16.61
N GLU A 315 -5.03 -8.13 -17.68
CA GLU A 315 -4.39 -8.93 -18.74
C GLU A 315 -3.17 -8.21 -19.29
N ASP A 316 -3.34 -6.95 -19.67
CA ASP A 316 -2.27 -6.12 -20.23
C ASP A 316 -1.15 -5.88 -19.19
N VAL A 317 -1.51 -5.56 -17.95
CA VAL A 317 -0.56 -5.25 -16.89
C VAL A 317 0.31 -6.45 -16.54
N TYR A 318 -0.26 -7.63 -16.37
CA TYR A 318 0.54 -8.82 -16.05
C TYR A 318 1.38 -9.32 -17.21
N ARG A 319 1.02 -8.98 -18.43
CA ARG A 319 1.80 -9.32 -19.62
C ARG A 319 2.98 -8.37 -19.83
N TRP A 320 2.81 -7.07 -19.58
CA TRP A 320 3.73 -6.06 -20.07
C TRP A 320 4.44 -5.24 -18.99
N VAL A 321 3.83 -5.05 -17.81
CA VAL A 321 4.39 -4.14 -16.79
C VAL A 321 5.56 -4.77 -16.05
N ALA A 322 6.68 -4.04 -16.03
CA ALA A 322 7.94 -4.41 -15.41
C ALA A 322 8.74 -3.14 -15.06
N ASP A 323 9.99 -3.29 -14.67
CA ASP A 323 10.96 -2.19 -14.65
C ASP A 323 10.93 -1.48 -16.02
N ALA A 324 10.77 -0.16 -16.02
CA ALA A 324 10.64 0.62 -17.26
C ALA A 324 11.78 0.35 -18.26
N ARG A 325 12.99 0.05 -17.76
CA ARG A 325 14.16 -0.31 -18.58
C ARG A 325 13.99 -1.66 -19.31
N ALA A 326 13.10 -2.51 -18.84
CA ALA A 326 12.80 -3.82 -19.44
C ALA A 326 11.58 -3.81 -20.34
N MET A 327 10.76 -2.74 -20.35
CA MET A 327 9.58 -2.56 -21.19
C MET A 327 9.98 -2.03 -22.59
N THR A 328 10.69 -2.87 -23.36
CA THR A 328 11.25 -2.46 -24.67
C THR A 328 10.32 -2.71 -25.86
N GLU A 329 9.39 -3.64 -25.73
CA GLU A 329 8.42 -3.99 -26.80
C GLU A 329 7.13 -3.16 -26.70
N VAL A 330 6.65 -2.93 -25.47
CA VAL A 330 5.43 -2.18 -25.19
C VAL A 330 5.71 -1.21 -24.05
N ARG A 331 5.52 0.08 -24.28
CA ARG A 331 5.69 1.15 -23.30
C ARG A 331 4.38 1.49 -22.61
N ALA A 332 4.45 2.24 -21.51
CA ALA A 332 3.26 2.69 -20.79
C ALA A 332 2.31 3.52 -21.66
N GLU A 333 2.87 4.39 -22.53
CA GLU A 333 2.12 5.24 -23.45
C GLU A 333 1.32 4.41 -24.45
N ASP A 334 1.87 3.30 -24.94
CA ASP A 334 1.23 2.41 -25.90
C ASP A 334 -0.02 1.74 -25.29
N LEU A 335 0.03 1.40 -23.99
CA LEU A 335 -1.10 0.83 -23.23
C LEU A 335 -2.18 1.87 -22.88
N LEU A 336 -1.86 3.15 -22.93
CA LEU A 336 -2.78 4.26 -22.66
C LEU A 336 -3.26 4.98 -23.93
N ASP A 337 -2.85 4.50 -25.10
CA ASP A 337 -3.31 5.03 -26.39
C ASP A 337 -4.81 4.85 -26.56
N ASP A 338 -5.52 5.88 -27.01
CA ASP A 338 -6.99 5.88 -27.05
C ASP A 338 -7.56 4.86 -28.06
N ALA A 339 -6.90 4.67 -29.21
CA ALA A 339 -7.31 3.66 -30.19
C ALA A 339 -7.10 2.23 -29.64
N TYR A 340 -6.00 2.02 -28.88
CA TYR A 340 -5.79 0.76 -28.19
C TYR A 340 -6.88 0.50 -27.14
N LEU A 341 -7.20 1.48 -26.31
CA LEU A 341 -8.24 1.37 -25.27
C LEU A 341 -9.63 1.13 -25.88
N ALA A 342 -9.95 1.78 -27.00
CA ALA A 342 -11.18 1.52 -27.77
C ALA A 342 -11.24 0.07 -28.27
N SER A 343 -10.12 -0.47 -28.75
CA SER A 343 -10.04 -1.88 -29.19
C SER A 343 -10.29 -2.86 -28.04
N ARG A 344 -9.79 -2.56 -26.83
CA ARG A 344 -10.03 -3.35 -25.62
C ARG A 344 -11.48 -3.28 -25.18
N ALA A 345 -12.10 -2.09 -25.25
CA ALA A 345 -13.52 -1.88 -24.97
C ALA A 345 -14.43 -2.71 -25.89
N ALA A 346 -14.08 -2.83 -27.17
CA ALA A 346 -14.84 -3.61 -28.16
C ALA A 346 -14.91 -5.11 -27.85
N LEU A 347 -14.03 -5.64 -27.00
CA LEU A 347 -14.04 -7.04 -26.54
C LEU A 347 -15.07 -7.27 -25.43
N ILE A 348 -15.53 -6.22 -24.76
CA ILE A 348 -16.42 -6.31 -23.60
C ILE A 348 -17.87 -6.43 -24.06
N ARG A 349 -18.56 -7.44 -23.52
CA ARG A 349 -19.97 -7.71 -23.77
C ARG A 349 -20.80 -7.28 -22.57
N ARG A 350 -21.89 -6.52 -22.84
CA ARG A 350 -22.79 -6.06 -21.77
C ARG A 350 -23.62 -7.19 -21.14
N ASP A 351 -23.87 -8.25 -21.90
CA ASP A 351 -24.77 -9.34 -21.56
C ASP A 351 -24.07 -10.55 -20.92
N ARG A 352 -22.74 -10.63 -21.00
CA ARG A 352 -21.98 -11.77 -20.48
C ARG A 352 -20.55 -11.43 -20.11
N ALA A 353 -20.01 -12.19 -19.16
CA ALA A 353 -18.62 -12.10 -18.71
C ALA A 353 -17.66 -12.70 -19.74
N THR A 354 -16.51 -12.06 -19.91
CA THR A 354 -15.41 -12.46 -20.78
C THR A 354 -14.30 -13.11 -19.95
N ALA A 355 -13.84 -14.29 -20.32
CA ALA A 355 -12.66 -14.92 -19.72
C ALA A 355 -11.40 -14.34 -20.37
N PHE A 356 -10.86 -13.25 -19.80
CA PHE A 356 -9.51 -12.81 -20.13
C PHE A 356 -8.50 -13.75 -19.46
N GLN A 357 -7.48 -14.17 -20.20
CA GLN A 357 -6.48 -15.11 -19.68
C GLN A 357 -5.25 -14.36 -19.26
N HIS A 358 -4.98 -14.16 -17.97
CA HIS A 358 -3.62 -14.05 -17.41
C HIS A 358 -3.54 -14.11 -15.87
N GLY A 359 -2.34 -14.32 -15.37
CA GLY A 359 -1.66 -14.28 -14.10
C GLY A 359 -2.47 -14.35 -12.79
N GLN A 360 -1.98 -15.14 -11.81
CA GLN A 360 -2.47 -15.07 -10.44
C GLN A 360 -1.80 -13.92 -9.69
N PRO A 361 -2.55 -12.91 -9.22
CA PRO A 361 -2.00 -11.91 -8.32
C PRO A 361 -1.89 -12.49 -6.91
N PRO A 362 -0.73 -12.40 -6.26
CA PRO A 362 -0.60 -12.74 -4.85
C PRO A 362 -1.33 -11.74 -3.95
N ARG A 363 -1.92 -12.23 -2.85
CA ARG A 363 -2.54 -11.39 -1.81
C ARG A 363 -1.46 -10.64 -1.04
N GLY A 364 -1.60 -9.32 -0.82
CA GLY A 364 -0.61 -8.47 -0.18
C GLY A 364 -1.16 -7.57 0.92
N GLY A 365 -0.32 -7.25 1.91
CA GLY A 365 -0.56 -6.22 2.93
C GLY A 365 0.14 -4.91 2.54
N THR A 366 -0.51 -3.76 2.81
CA THR A 366 0.00 -2.43 2.43
C THR A 366 -0.56 -1.39 3.39
N ILE A 367 0.17 -0.30 3.63
CA ILE A 367 -0.40 0.92 4.22
C ILE A 367 -0.41 2.04 3.18
N TYR A 368 -1.47 2.84 3.21
CA TYR A 368 -1.61 4.07 2.47
C TYR A 368 -1.84 5.24 3.43
N LEU A 369 -1.26 6.39 3.10
CA LEU A 369 -1.52 7.64 3.79
C LEU A 369 -1.57 8.82 2.80
N THR A 370 -2.28 9.85 3.20
CA THR A 370 -2.35 11.12 2.47
C THR A 370 -2.36 12.28 3.46
N ALA A 371 -1.75 13.40 3.07
CA ALA A 371 -1.74 14.63 3.85
C ALA A 371 -1.94 15.86 2.97
N ALA A 372 -2.56 16.89 3.53
CA ALA A 372 -2.72 18.20 2.91
C ALA A 372 -2.56 19.30 3.95
N ASP A 373 -1.98 20.43 3.54
CA ASP A 373 -1.76 21.59 4.39
C ASP A 373 -2.56 22.83 3.93
N ALA A 374 -2.69 23.81 4.83
CA ALA A 374 -3.41 25.05 4.57
C ALA A 374 -2.79 25.91 3.45
N GLN A 375 -1.56 25.61 3.01
CA GLN A 375 -0.88 26.28 1.88
C GLN A 375 -1.15 25.59 0.55
N GLY A 376 -1.96 24.54 0.53
CA GLY A 376 -2.39 23.84 -0.69
C GLY A 376 -1.43 22.76 -1.18
N ARG A 377 -0.40 22.39 -0.41
CA ARG A 377 0.42 21.21 -0.74
C ARG A 377 -0.34 19.95 -0.40
N MET A 378 -0.20 18.93 -1.23
CA MET A 378 -0.86 17.64 -1.05
C MET A 378 0.11 16.51 -1.39
N ILE A 379 0.05 15.44 -0.64
CA ILE A 379 0.84 14.22 -0.89
C ILE A 379 -0.03 12.97 -0.79
N SER A 380 0.10 12.10 -1.78
CA SER A 380 -0.39 10.72 -1.80
C SER A 380 0.83 9.82 -1.62
N PHE A 381 0.89 9.06 -0.51
CA PHE A 381 2.06 8.27 -0.13
C PHE A 381 1.65 6.84 0.23
N ILE A 382 2.44 5.89 -0.23
CA ILE A 382 2.20 4.47 0.03
C ILE A 382 3.51 3.77 0.36
N GLN A 383 3.50 2.89 1.36
CA GLN A 383 4.62 2.01 1.68
C GLN A 383 4.15 0.62 2.07
N SER A 384 5.00 -0.40 1.89
CA SER A 384 4.55 -1.77 2.05
C SER A 384 5.69 -2.75 2.20
N ASN A 385 5.46 -3.78 3.01
CA ASN A 385 6.23 -5.01 3.00
C ASN A 385 5.76 -6.01 1.92
N TYR A 386 4.77 -5.69 1.11
CA TYR A 386 4.08 -6.50 0.11
C TYR A 386 3.04 -7.45 0.73
N MET A 387 3.41 -8.63 1.19
CA MET A 387 2.53 -9.55 1.92
C MET A 387 2.58 -9.26 3.42
N GLY A 388 1.66 -9.78 4.20
CA GLY A 388 1.68 -9.60 5.66
C GLY A 388 3.07 -9.92 6.23
N PHE A 389 3.68 -8.97 6.95
CA PHE A 389 5.06 -8.99 7.47
C PHE A 389 6.15 -9.26 6.40
N GLY A 390 5.86 -9.09 5.11
CA GLY A 390 6.84 -9.23 4.02
C GLY A 390 7.48 -10.60 3.93
N SER A 391 8.80 -10.62 3.95
CA SER A 391 9.59 -11.87 3.94
C SER A 391 9.46 -12.70 5.22
N GLY A 392 8.88 -12.13 6.27
CA GLY A 392 8.94 -12.67 7.63
C GLY A 392 10.31 -12.53 8.29
N VAL A 393 11.31 -12.07 7.56
CA VAL A 393 12.65 -11.84 8.12
C VAL A 393 12.66 -10.54 8.93
N VAL A 394 13.19 -10.64 10.14
CA VAL A 394 13.49 -9.50 11.01
C VAL A 394 14.94 -9.57 11.43
N VAL A 395 15.66 -8.47 11.37
CA VAL A 395 17.02 -8.35 11.90
C VAL A 395 16.92 -7.82 13.34
N PRO A 396 17.04 -8.67 14.36
CA PRO A 396 16.64 -8.32 15.74
C PRO A 396 17.47 -7.20 16.37
N GLU A 397 18.77 -7.16 16.04
CA GLU A 397 19.70 -6.17 16.61
C GLU A 397 19.32 -4.73 16.23
N VAL A 398 18.75 -4.56 15.03
CA VAL A 398 18.36 -3.25 14.48
C VAL A 398 16.85 -3.08 14.38
N GLY A 399 16.05 -4.11 14.68
CA GLY A 399 14.60 -4.04 14.65
C GLY A 399 14.02 -3.71 13.26
N VAL A 400 14.63 -4.25 12.20
CA VAL A 400 14.19 -4.03 10.82
C VAL A 400 13.48 -5.28 10.32
N SER A 401 12.19 -5.16 10.03
CA SER A 401 11.40 -6.15 9.28
C SER A 401 11.48 -5.84 7.78
N LEU A 402 11.59 -6.87 6.94
CA LEU A 402 11.93 -6.75 5.53
C LEU A 402 10.79 -7.19 4.61
N GLN A 403 10.57 -6.42 3.56
CA GLN A 403 9.60 -6.70 2.50
C GLN A 403 9.99 -7.97 1.70
N ASN A 404 9.02 -8.53 0.94
CA ASN A 404 9.24 -9.68 0.06
C ASN A 404 8.97 -9.39 -1.42
N ARG A 405 9.34 -8.20 -1.90
CA ARG A 405 9.05 -7.74 -3.26
C ARG A 405 9.70 -8.57 -4.36
N GLY A 406 10.82 -9.22 -4.06
CA GLY A 406 11.47 -10.12 -5.00
C GLY A 406 10.55 -11.23 -5.52
N HIS A 407 9.60 -11.70 -4.70
CA HIS A 407 8.57 -12.65 -5.15
C HIS A 407 7.68 -12.11 -6.29
N GLY A 408 7.69 -10.80 -6.54
CA GLY A 408 6.98 -10.16 -7.65
C GLY A 408 7.65 -10.34 -9.03
N PHE A 409 8.88 -10.82 -9.12
CA PHE A 409 9.52 -11.12 -10.39
C PHE A 409 8.96 -12.38 -11.05
N SER A 410 9.10 -12.48 -12.37
CA SER A 410 8.85 -13.68 -13.16
C SER A 410 10.13 -14.50 -13.33
N MET A 411 9.97 -15.83 -13.43
CA MET A 411 11.02 -16.75 -13.89
C MET A 411 10.83 -17.18 -15.36
N GLN A 412 9.76 -16.71 -16.00
CA GLN A 412 9.44 -17.06 -17.39
C GLN A 412 10.40 -16.36 -18.35
N ALA A 413 11.13 -17.14 -19.16
CA ALA A 413 11.99 -16.61 -20.21
C ALA A 413 11.18 -15.75 -21.21
N GLY A 414 11.74 -14.60 -21.60
CA GLY A 414 11.11 -13.64 -22.50
C GLY A 414 10.06 -12.73 -21.86
N HIS A 415 9.76 -12.91 -20.57
CA HIS A 415 8.86 -12.00 -19.86
C HIS A 415 9.60 -10.71 -19.48
N PRO A 416 9.04 -9.49 -19.68
CA PRO A 416 9.74 -8.25 -19.33
C PRO A 416 10.07 -8.15 -17.83
N ASN A 417 9.23 -8.73 -16.95
CA ASN A 417 9.48 -8.80 -15.50
C ASN A 417 10.34 -10.02 -15.07
N LEU A 418 11.11 -10.62 -15.98
CA LEU A 418 12.07 -11.68 -15.64
C LEU A 418 13.10 -11.13 -14.64
N VAL A 419 13.43 -11.92 -13.60
CA VAL A 419 14.41 -11.53 -12.60
C VAL A 419 15.78 -11.25 -13.23
N LYS A 420 16.31 -10.03 -12.98
CA LYS A 420 17.62 -9.58 -13.46
C LYS A 420 18.32 -8.76 -12.37
N PRO A 421 19.66 -8.77 -12.32
CA PRO A 421 20.44 -7.95 -11.41
C PRO A 421 20.03 -6.47 -11.49
N ARG A 422 19.86 -5.83 -10.34
CA ARG A 422 19.59 -4.39 -10.22
C ARG A 422 18.35 -3.88 -11.00
N HIS A 423 17.38 -4.77 -11.28
CA HIS A 423 16.07 -4.41 -11.81
C HIS A 423 15.05 -4.34 -10.68
N ARG A 424 14.00 -3.52 -10.87
CA ARG A 424 12.86 -3.44 -9.97
C ARG A 424 11.83 -4.51 -10.32
N PRO A 425 11.29 -5.24 -9.34
CA PRO A 425 10.17 -6.15 -9.59
C PRO A 425 8.89 -5.38 -9.87
N PHE A 426 7.92 -6.03 -10.50
CA PHE A 426 6.53 -5.57 -10.54
C PHE A 426 6.04 -5.17 -9.13
N GLN A 427 5.44 -3.99 -9.02
CA GLN A 427 5.01 -3.41 -7.75
C GLN A 427 3.50 -3.25 -7.67
N THR A 428 2.93 -3.70 -6.54
CA THR A 428 1.49 -3.61 -6.29
C THR A 428 1.07 -2.34 -5.56
N ILE A 429 2.02 -1.57 -4.98
CA ILE A 429 1.69 -0.31 -4.31
C ILE A 429 1.55 0.83 -5.32
N ILE A 430 0.47 1.62 -5.18
CA ILE A 430 0.17 2.74 -6.06
C ILE A 430 -0.43 3.90 -5.25
N PRO A 431 0.16 5.10 -5.28
CA PRO A 431 -0.48 6.33 -4.83
C PRO A 431 -1.29 6.92 -5.98
N GLY A 432 -2.54 7.35 -5.72
CA GLY A 432 -3.39 8.01 -6.72
C GLY A 432 -3.47 9.52 -6.50
N PHE A 433 -3.56 10.28 -7.57
CA PHE A 433 -3.76 11.72 -7.51
C PHE A 433 -4.71 12.20 -8.61
N LEU A 434 -5.69 13.04 -8.25
CA LEU A 434 -6.65 13.58 -9.20
C LEU A 434 -6.38 15.07 -9.44
N MET A 435 -6.28 15.44 -10.70
CA MET A 435 -6.20 16.83 -11.14
C MET A 435 -7.51 17.25 -11.81
N ARG A 436 -7.83 18.54 -11.76
CA ARG A 436 -8.89 19.18 -12.56
C ARG A 436 -8.24 20.31 -13.36
N GLY A 437 -8.02 20.07 -14.65
CA GLY A 437 -7.12 20.92 -15.43
C GLY A 437 -5.71 20.92 -14.83
N HIS A 438 -5.19 22.10 -14.49
CA HIS A 438 -3.86 22.25 -13.88
C HIS A 438 -3.89 22.37 -12.34
N LYS A 439 -5.03 22.07 -11.69
CA LYS A 439 -5.23 22.24 -10.26
C LYS A 439 -5.36 20.90 -9.55
N PRO A 440 -4.80 20.76 -8.33
CA PRO A 440 -4.95 19.54 -7.54
C PRO A 440 -6.39 19.46 -7.06
N GLN A 441 -7.00 18.28 -7.22
CA GLN A 441 -8.36 18.04 -6.76
C GLN A 441 -8.41 17.08 -5.57
N MET A 442 -7.66 15.96 -5.66
CA MET A 442 -7.69 14.95 -4.59
C MET A 442 -6.38 14.17 -4.55
N SER A 443 -5.83 13.97 -3.36
CA SER A 443 -4.84 12.94 -3.08
C SER A 443 -5.53 11.76 -2.41
N PHE A 444 -5.33 10.54 -2.95
CA PHE A 444 -6.05 9.37 -2.48
C PHE A 444 -5.33 8.06 -2.78
N GLY A 445 -5.76 7.00 -2.12
CA GLY A 445 -5.37 5.64 -2.46
C GLY A 445 -6.18 4.61 -1.72
N VAL A 446 -6.23 3.40 -2.28
CA VAL A 446 -6.88 2.23 -1.67
C VAL A 446 -5.84 1.14 -1.55
N MET A 447 -5.47 0.76 -0.32
CA MET A 447 -4.52 -0.32 -0.07
C MET A 447 -5.11 -1.70 -0.38
N GLY A 448 -4.28 -2.77 -0.37
CA GLY A 448 -4.77 -4.15 -0.49
C GLY A 448 -4.17 -4.96 -1.64
N GLY A 449 -2.89 -4.79 -1.95
CA GLY A 449 -2.24 -5.54 -3.03
C GLY A 449 -2.89 -5.28 -4.39
N ASN A 450 -3.35 -6.31 -5.08
CA ASN A 450 -4.04 -6.19 -6.38
C ASN A 450 -5.44 -5.57 -6.29
N MET A 451 -5.98 -5.37 -5.08
CA MET A 451 -7.20 -4.59 -4.90
C MET A 451 -6.98 -3.11 -5.18
N GLN A 452 -5.76 -2.59 -5.12
CA GLN A 452 -5.46 -1.17 -5.22
C GLN A 452 -6.00 -0.51 -6.51
N PRO A 453 -5.65 -0.94 -7.74
CA PRO A 453 -6.20 -0.31 -8.95
C PRO A 453 -7.70 -0.49 -9.08
N GLN A 454 -8.25 -1.61 -8.59
CA GLN A 454 -9.69 -1.86 -8.55
C GLN A 454 -10.40 -0.91 -7.59
N GLY A 455 -9.81 -0.67 -6.42
CA GLY A 455 -10.30 0.28 -5.43
C GLY A 455 -10.20 1.73 -5.92
N HIS A 456 -9.09 2.11 -6.60
CA HIS A 456 -8.95 3.41 -7.24
C HIS A 456 -10.09 3.64 -8.24
N LEU A 457 -10.31 2.70 -9.16
CA LEU A 457 -11.38 2.82 -10.17
C LEU A 457 -12.76 2.96 -9.53
N GLN A 458 -13.12 2.07 -8.59
CA GLN A 458 -14.43 2.03 -7.95
C GLN A 458 -14.73 3.32 -7.19
N THR A 459 -13.80 3.76 -6.33
CA THR A 459 -14.01 4.94 -5.48
C THR A 459 -13.95 6.23 -6.29
N LEU A 460 -13.04 6.31 -7.26
CA LEU A 460 -12.94 7.48 -8.15
C LEU A 460 -14.24 7.71 -8.92
N LEU A 461 -14.75 6.69 -9.62
CA LEU A 461 -16.00 6.80 -10.40
C LEU A 461 -17.20 7.19 -9.53
N ARG A 462 -17.27 6.68 -8.28
CA ARG A 462 -18.32 7.09 -7.33
C ARG A 462 -18.29 8.59 -7.06
N MET A 463 -17.11 9.19 -6.94
CA MET A 463 -16.97 10.63 -6.68
C MET A 463 -17.13 11.48 -7.94
N ILE A 464 -16.37 11.19 -9.01
CA ILE A 464 -16.31 12.09 -10.17
C ILE A 464 -17.44 11.89 -11.19
N HIS A 465 -17.95 10.66 -11.33
CA HIS A 465 -19.07 10.35 -12.23
C HIS A 465 -20.40 10.34 -11.49
N PHE A 466 -20.53 9.55 -10.42
CA PHE A 466 -21.78 9.38 -9.68
C PHE A 466 -22.01 10.43 -8.57
N LYS A 467 -21.09 11.39 -8.37
CA LYS A 467 -21.20 12.53 -7.46
C LYS A 467 -21.44 12.17 -5.98
N GLN A 468 -21.02 10.99 -5.55
CA GLN A 468 -21.04 10.60 -4.14
C GLN A 468 -19.94 11.33 -3.37
N ASN A 469 -20.18 11.66 -2.09
CA ASN A 469 -19.14 12.23 -1.24
C ASN A 469 -18.01 11.19 -0.94
N PRO A 470 -16.80 11.62 -0.56
CA PRO A 470 -15.68 10.72 -0.37
C PRO A 470 -15.93 9.61 0.67
N GLN A 471 -16.69 9.86 1.75
CA GLN A 471 -16.97 8.83 2.74
C GLN A 471 -17.97 7.78 2.21
N ALA A 472 -19.03 8.20 1.51
CA ALA A 472 -19.95 7.27 0.87
C ALA A 472 -19.27 6.42 -0.19
N ALA A 473 -18.37 7.00 -0.99
CA ALA A 473 -17.55 6.28 -1.96
C ALA A 473 -16.61 5.27 -1.30
N CYS A 474 -16.10 5.62 -0.12
CA CYS A 474 -15.23 4.78 0.69
C CYS A 474 -15.97 3.57 1.27
N ASP A 475 -17.18 3.80 1.83
CA ASP A 475 -17.95 2.78 2.55
C ASP A 475 -18.75 1.84 1.64
N ALA A 476 -18.95 2.21 0.39
CA ALA A 476 -19.70 1.42 -0.58
C ALA A 476 -19.12 0.01 -0.76
N ALA A 477 -20.01 -0.97 -0.90
CA ALA A 477 -19.65 -2.37 -1.13
C ALA A 477 -18.77 -2.52 -2.39
N ARG A 478 -17.71 -3.32 -2.28
CA ARG A 478 -16.68 -3.51 -3.31
C ARG A 478 -16.75 -4.90 -3.95
N TRP A 479 -16.20 -4.97 -5.14
CA TRP A 479 -15.86 -6.20 -5.84
C TRP A 479 -14.34 -6.26 -6.06
N LYS A 480 -13.82 -7.48 -6.26
CA LYS A 480 -12.41 -7.72 -6.53
C LYS A 480 -12.27 -8.84 -7.56
N VAL A 481 -11.73 -8.52 -8.72
CA VAL A 481 -11.34 -9.48 -9.74
C VAL A 481 -10.13 -10.27 -9.23
N ASN A 482 -10.20 -11.59 -9.29
CA ASN A 482 -9.08 -12.48 -8.98
C ASN A 482 -8.40 -12.94 -10.27
N ARG A 483 -9.04 -13.87 -11.01
CA ARG A 483 -8.51 -14.44 -12.26
C ARG A 483 -9.65 -14.91 -13.16
N GLY A 484 -9.51 -14.64 -14.46
CA GLY A 484 -10.48 -15.13 -15.46
C GLY A 484 -11.90 -14.64 -15.13
N LEU A 485 -12.80 -15.55 -14.80
CA LEU A 485 -14.17 -15.23 -14.41
C LEU A 485 -14.37 -15.06 -12.90
N SER A 486 -13.34 -15.35 -12.08
CA SER A 486 -13.45 -15.32 -10.61
C SER A 486 -13.42 -13.89 -10.08
N VAL A 487 -14.45 -13.55 -9.30
CA VAL A 487 -14.63 -12.23 -8.67
C VAL A 487 -15.13 -12.43 -7.23
N ASP A 488 -14.42 -11.83 -6.27
CA ASP A 488 -14.93 -11.73 -4.89
C ASP A 488 -15.85 -10.51 -4.79
N VAL A 489 -16.89 -10.61 -3.99
CA VAL A 489 -17.80 -9.51 -3.67
C VAL A 489 -18.02 -9.42 -2.17
N GLU A 490 -18.14 -8.21 -1.64
CA GLU A 490 -18.51 -8.03 -0.23
C GLU A 490 -19.94 -8.50 0.03
N ALA A 491 -20.17 -9.11 1.19
CA ALA A 491 -21.48 -9.60 1.61
C ALA A 491 -22.56 -8.51 1.66
N ALA A 492 -22.15 -7.25 1.79
CA ALA A 492 -23.05 -6.09 1.77
C ALA A 492 -23.52 -5.69 0.36
N MET A 493 -23.02 -6.33 -0.72
CA MET A 493 -23.50 -6.06 -2.07
C MET A 493 -24.93 -6.56 -2.25
N ASP A 494 -25.75 -5.79 -2.97
CA ASP A 494 -27.14 -6.15 -3.26
C ASP A 494 -27.26 -7.56 -3.87
N ALA A 495 -28.14 -8.38 -3.30
CA ALA A 495 -28.29 -9.79 -3.69
C ALA A 495 -28.77 -9.96 -5.14
N ALA A 496 -29.59 -9.04 -5.65
CA ALA A 496 -30.05 -9.08 -7.05
C ALA A 496 -28.92 -8.76 -8.01
N VAL A 497 -28.02 -7.83 -7.64
CA VAL A 497 -26.80 -7.52 -8.42
C VAL A 497 -25.87 -8.72 -8.43
N VAL A 498 -25.63 -9.35 -7.28
CA VAL A 498 -24.82 -10.58 -7.17
C VAL A 498 -25.37 -11.69 -8.05
N GLN A 499 -26.69 -11.92 -8.00
CA GLN A 499 -27.34 -12.93 -8.84
C GLN A 499 -27.22 -12.59 -10.33
N GLY A 500 -27.47 -11.34 -10.73
CA GLY A 500 -27.34 -10.91 -12.12
C GLY A 500 -25.89 -11.04 -12.67
N LEU A 501 -24.88 -10.80 -11.82
CA LEU A 501 -23.48 -11.03 -12.22
C LEU A 501 -23.21 -12.52 -12.46
N ARG A 502 -23.77 -13.44 -11.62
CA ARG A 502 -23.67 -14.88 -11.86
C ARG A 502 -24.34 -15.31 -13.15
N GLU A 503 -25.52 -14.77 -13.46
CA GLU A 503 -26.27 -15.05 -14.70
C GLU A 503 -25.51 -14.58 -15.93
N ARG A 504 -24.69 -13.51 -15.82
CA ARG A 504 -23.76 -13.09 -16.87
C ARG A 504 -22.50 -13.96 -16.97
N GLY A 505 -22.33 -14.94 -16.07
CA GLY A 505 -21.23 -15.90 -16.12
C GLY A 505 -20.01 -15.55 -15.28
N HIS A 506 -20.08 -14.56 -14.39
CA HIS A 506 -19.04 -14.37 -13.39
C HIS A 506 -19.09 -15.49 -12.33
N VAL A 507 -17.93 -15.97 -11.92
CA VAL A 507 -17.79 -16.94 -10.81
C VAL A 507 -17.58 -16.14 -9.54
N LEU A 508 -18.63 -16.00 -8.73
CA LEU A 508 -18.62 -15.10 -7.58
C LEU A 508 -18.45 -15.87 -6.26
N GLU A 509 -17.54 -15.37 -5.43
CA GLU A 509 -17.42 -15.69 -4.01
C GLU A 509 -17.84 -14.49 -3.17
N SER A 510 -18.76 -14.69 -2.21
CA SER A 510 -19.18 -13.65 -1.26
C SER A 510 -18.32 -13.74 -0.01
N ILE A 511 -17.57 -12.69 0.27
CA ILE A 511 -16.63 -12.63 1.38
C ILE A 511 -17.26 -11.87 2.54
N ALA A 512 -17.39 -12.54 3.69
CA ALA A 512 -17.98 -11.96 4.90
C ALA A 512 -16.99 -11.07 5.68
N ASP A 513 -15.68 -11.36 5.59
CA ASP A 513 -14.63 -10.56 6.25
C ASP A 513 -14.02 -9.53 5.28
N PRO A 514 -14.52 -8.28 5.26
CA PRO A 514 -14.04 -7.25 4.35
C PRO A 514 -12.64 -6.74 4.72
N TYR A 515 -12.15 -7.03 5.94
CA TYR A 515 -10.87 -6.49 6.43
C TYR A 515 -9.65 -7.07 5.70
N MET A 516 -9.77 -8.26 5.14
CA MET A 516 -8.65 -8.96 4.53
C MET A 516 -8.48 -8.68 3.03
N ASP A 517 -9.57 -8.54 2.28
CA ASP A 517 -9.52 -8.66 0.81
C ASP A 517 -9.90 -7.42 0.02
N PHE A 518 -10.74 -6.51 0.55
CA PHE A 518 -11.30 -5.39 -0.24
C PHE A 518 -10.57 -4.06 -0.07
N GLY A 519 -9.39 -4.09 0.52
CA GLY A 519 -8.57 -2.91 0.69
C GLY A 519 -9.12 -1.91 1.71
N SER A 520 -8.52 -0.73 1.73
CA SER A 520 -8.97 0.36 2.59
C SER A 520 -8.52 1.70 2.00
N GLY A 521 -9.46 2.61 1.85
CA GLY A 521 -9.28 3.91 1.22
C GLY A 521 -8.99 5.03 2.20
N GLN A 522 -8.19 6.00 1.75
CA GLN A 522 -7.99 7.28 2.44
C GLN A 522 -8.06 8.38 1.38
N PHE A 523 -8.80 9.44 1.64
CA PHE A 523 -9.10 10.47 0.64
C PHE A 523 -9.00 11.85 1.27
N ILE A 524 -8.35 12.79 0.56
CA ILE A 524 -8.39 14.22 0.86
C ILE A 524 -8.75 14.94 -0.43
N TRP A 525 -9.95 15.50 -0.48
CA TRP A 525 -10.52 16.23 -1.60
C TRP A 525 -10.49 17.73 -1.32
N ARG A 526 -9.92 18.52 -2.22
CA ARG A 526 -9.92 19.97 -2.13
C ARG A 526 -11.30 20.53 -2.47
N MET A 527 -11.87 21.37 -1.57
CA MET A 527 -13.25 21.82 -1.68
C MET A 527 -13.48 22.81 -2.82
N SER A 528 -12.54 23.74 -3.02
CA SER A 528 -12.61 24.75 -4.08
C SER A 528 -11.22 25.25 -4.47
N ASP A 529 -11.17 26.23 -5.36
CA ASP A 529 -9.92 26.92 -5.72
C ASP A 529 -9.44 27.90 -4.64
N ASP A 530 -10.32 28.31 -3.72
CA ASP A 530 -9.94 29.09 -2.54
C ASP A 530 -9.42 28.15 -1.44
N LEU A 531 -8.19 28.35 -1.01
CA LEU A 531 -7.60 27.58 0.08
C LEU A 531 -8.30 27.81 1.44
N ALA A 532 -9.06 28.89 1.56
CA ALA A 532 -9.84 29.17 2.77
C ALA A 532 -10.95 28.12 3.00
N ASP A 533 -11.48 27.50 1.94
CA ASP A 533 -12.49 26.45 2.03
C ASP A 533 -11.92 25.10 2.51
N GLY A 534 -10.58 24.90 2.40
CA GLY A 534 -9.90 23.72 2.88
C GLY A 534 -10.25 22.46 2.12
N TYR A 535 -10.34 21.35 2.87
CA TYR A 535 -10.50 20.00 2.35
C TYR A 535 -11.66 19.27 3.03
N VAL A 536 -12.27 18.31 2.30
CA VAL A 536 -13.05 17.23 2.89
C VAL A 536 -12.24 15.94 2.84
N ALA A 537 -12.19 15.21 3.94
CA ALA A 537 -11.44 13.97 4.03
C ALA A 537 -12.29 12.79 4.52
N ALA A 538 -11.92 11.59 4.08
CA ALA A 538 -12.55 10.34 4.46
C ALA A 538 -11.52 9.26 4.78
N SER A 539 -11.89 8.36 5.69
CA SER A 539 -11.09 7.21 6.10
C SER A 539 -11.96 5.95 6.16
N ASP A 540 -11.46 4.87 5.60
CA ASP A 540 -12.17 3.61 5.43
C ASP A 540 -12.44 2.89 6.75
N SER A 541 -13.66 2.42 6.94
CA SER A 541 -14.09 1.64 8.10
C SER A 541 -13.52 0.22 8.15
N ARG A 542 -12.93 -0.26 7.04
CA ARG A 542 -12.25 -1.57 6.96
C ARG A 542 -10.88 -1.61 7.65
N ARG A 543 -10.47 -0.53 8.30
CA ARG A 543 -9.23 -0.41 9.10
C ARG A 543 -9.50 0.39 10.37
N ASP A 544 -8.54 0.33 11.30
CA ASP A 544 -8.53 1.17 12.49
C ASP A 544 -8.38 2.68 12.17
N GLY A 545 -8.29 3.05 10.90
CA GLY A 545 -7.91 4.31 10.33
C GLY A 545 -8.65 5.56 10.80
N HIS A 546 -8.03 6.71 10.60
CA HIS A 546 -8.56 8.01 10.99
C HIS A 546 -8.10 9.11 10.02
N ALA A 547 -8.97 10.10 9.78
CA ALA A 547 -8.63 11.38 9.16
C ALA A 547 -8.50 12.42 10.28
N ALA A 548 -7.26 12.62 10.77
CA ALA A 548 -6.94 13.61 11.81
C ALA A 548 -6.78 14.98 11.17
N CYS A 549 -7.33 16.04 11.80
CA CYS A 549 -7.42 17.37 11.16
C CYS A 549 -7.58 18.51 12.16
N PHE A 550 -7.28 19.75 11.71
CA PHE A 550 -7.62 21.02 12.36
C PHE A 550 -7.73 22.17 11.35
#